data_929ec58bf483defb25f9dc0c4187d474
#
_entry.id   929ec58bf483defb25f9dc0c4187d474
#
_cell.length_a   1.000
_cell.length_b   1.000
_cell.length_c   1.000
_cell.angle_alpha   90.00
_cell.angle_beta   90.00
_cell.angle_gamma   90.00
#
_symmetry.space_group_name_H-M   'P 1'
#
loop_
_entity.id
_entity.type
_entity.pdbx_description
1 polymer ?
#
loop_
_entity_poly.entity_id
_entity_poly.type
_entity_poly.pdbx_seq_one_letter_code
_entity_poly.pdbx_strand_id
1 'polypeptide(L)'
;NNGYFYMPLNNMYGSFAQGGQFDLGYMNFGLYTGENGNGDYSANIGKRFFITDKFAISTNIGQMNESETWLGNKSDGVLAVGNDNITNYKQIGVSYQLGNNVLSLDYTRGNTDINTADNSLIKSFSDVETESYRLAYEVHKDENNTLGWSFSLPSHVTKGSMNMEVAESVNLDGSINYTSINSELASDKQEKNIGFFYNHTPANDM
;
A
#
# COMPACT_ATOMS: atom_id res chain seq x y z
N ASN A 1 26.48 0.89 12.65
CA ASN A 1 26.04 0.74 11.24
C ASN A 1 24.54 0.95 11.21
N ASN A 2 24.11 2.19 11.04
CA ASN A 2 22.70 2.55 10.84
C ASN A 2 22.33 2.26 9.37
N GLY A 3 21.97 1.01 9.08
CA GLY A 3 21.41 0.67 7.79
C GLY A 3 20.07 1.39 7.66
N TYR A 4 20.00 2.35 6.76
CA TYR A 4 18.78 3.07 6.43
C TYR A 4 17.74 2.08 5.89
N PHE A 5 16.66 1.91 6.63
CA PHE A 5 15.53 1.10 6.20
C PHE A 5 14.55 2.03 5.51
N TYR A 6 14.51 1.96 4.19
CA TYR A 6 13.48 2.63 3.42
C TYR A 6 12.19 1.82 3.55
N MET A 7 11.18 2.39 4.19
CA MET A 7 9.85 1.77 4.22
C MET A 7 9.08 2.16 2.98
N PRO A 8 8.62 1.17 2.19
CA PRO A 8 7.90 1.45 0.94
C PRO A 8 6.41 1.75 1.14
N LEU A 9 5.95 2.21 2.30
CA LEU A 9 4.54 2.55 2.51
C LEU A 9 4.03 3.61 1.53
N ASN A 10 4.88 4.58 1.15
CA ASN A 10 4.52 5.61 0.16
C ASN A 10 4.29 5.07 -1.26
N ASN A 11 4.71 3.84 -1.55
CA ASN A 11 4.52 3.23 -2.87
C ASN A 11 3.36 2.23 -2.91
N MET A 12 2.71 1.96 -1.77
CA MET A 12 1.67 0.94 -1.74
C MET A 12 0.27 1.49 -1.93
N TYR A 13 -0.06 2.56 -1.25
CA TYR A 13 -1.44 3.01 -1.15
C TYR A 13 -1.49 4.53 -1.02
N GLY A 14 -1.55 5.25 -2.13
CA GLY A 14 -1.84 6.68 -2.13
C GLY A 14 -1.02 7.57 -1.20
N SER A 15 -1.37 8.81 -1.15
CA SER A 15 -0.66 9.87 -0.45
C SER A 15 -1.03 9.93 1.03
N PHE A 16 -0.25 9.31 1.90
CA PHE A 16 -0.22 9.71 3.29
C PHE A 16 0.80 10.85 3.44
N ALA A 17 0.32 12.06 3.77
CA ALA A 17 1.11 13.26 3.69
C ALA A 17 1.93 13.55 4.94
N GLN A 18 1.53 13.07 6.10
CA GLN A 18 2.18 13.37 7.36
C GLN A 18 2.28 12.12 8.23
N GLY A 19 3.47 11.88 8.75
CA GLY A 19 3.66 10.76 9.65
C GLY A 19 5.06 10.73 10.22
N GLY A 20 5.25 9.87 11.22
CA GLY A 20 6.53 9.63 11.85
C GLY A 20 6.83 8.14 11.92
N GLN A 21 8.09 7.80 11.73
CA GLN A 21 8.61 6.48 11.99
C GLN A 21 9.57 6.56 13.18
N PHE A 22 9.37 5.66 14.13
CA PHE A 22 10.26 5.49 15.27
C PHE A 22 11.03 4.19 15.08
N ASP A 23 12.36 4.30 15.01
CA ASP A 23 13.26 3.18 14.92
C ASP A 23 13.90 2.93 16.31
N LEU A 24 13.65 1.77 16.85
CA LEU A 24 14.23 1.30 18.12
C LEU A 24 15.31 0.22 17.87
N GLY A 25 16.06 0.35 16.78
CA GLY A 25 17.13 -0.56 16.39
C GLY A 25 16.61 -1.78 15.63
N TYR A 26 16.04 -2.77 16.31
CA TYR A 26 15.51 -3.99 15.67
C TYR A 26 14.02 -3.89 15.34
N MET A 27 13.32 -2.93 15.92
CA MET A 27 11.88 -2.71 15.74
C MET A 27 11.64 -1.30 15.22
N ASN A 28 10.65 -1.17 14.36
CA ASN A 28 10.17 0.11 13.89
C ASN A 28 8.65 0.21 14.08
N PHE A 29 8.19 1.42 14.31
CA PHE A 29 6.78 1.77 14.42
C PHE A 29 6.52 2.93 13.48
N GLY A 30 5.48 2.85 12.69
CA GLY A 30 5.06 3.93 11.81
C GLY A 30 3.63 4.34 12.13
N LEU A 31 3.39 5.66 12.15
CA LEU A 31 2.06 6.27 12.23
C LEU A 31 1.99 7.35 11.17
N TYR A 32 0.96 7.31 10.35
CA TYR A 32 0.76 8.22 9.23
C TYR A 32 -0.69 8.66 9.19
N THR A 33 -0.93 9.90 8.77
CA THR A 33 -2.27 10.46 8.54
C THR A 33 -2.40 10.90 7.10
N GLY A 34 -3.59 10.81 6.54
CA GLY A 34 -3.89 11.23 5.18
C GLY A 34 -3.87 12.75 5.01
N GLU A 35 -3.66 13.20 3.79
CA GLU A 35 -3.55 14.62 3.41
C GLU A 35 -4.82 15.42 3.65
N ASN A 36 -5.97 14.78 3.55
CA ASN A 36 -7.26 15.46 3.46
C ASN A 36 -7.95 15.68 4.82
N GLY A 37 -7.35 15.25 5.92
CA GLY A 37 -7.96 15.40 7.25
C GLY A 37 -9.27 14.62 7.47
N ASN A 38 -9.63 13.72 6.57
CA ASN A 38 -10.89 12.96 6.57
C ASN A 38 -10.87 11.74 7.52
N GLY A 39 -9.87 11.65 8.39
CA GLY A 39 -9.74 10.52 9.30
C GLY A 39 -8.92 9.35 8.74
N ASP A 40 -8.31 9.51 7.57
CA ASP A 40 -7.39 8.51 7.03
C ASP A 40 -6.18 8.37 7.94
N TYR A 41 -5.84 7.14 8.27
CA TYR A 41 -4.64 6.84 9.04
C TYR A 41 -4.02 5.52 8.63
N SER A 42 -2.72 5.38 8.85
CA SER A 42 -2.01 4.11 8.76
C SER A 42 -1.12 3.91 9.97
N ALA A 43 -1.13 2.69 10.51
CA ALA A 43 -0.26 2.29 11.60
C ALA A 43 0.43 0.98 11.25
N ASN A 44 1.71 0.87 11.58
CA ASN A 44 2.46 -0.35 11.36
C ASN A 44 3.47 -0.62 12.45
N ILE A 45 3.86 -1.89 12.54
CA ILE A 45 4.97 -2.38 13.34
C ILE A 45 5.79 -3.35 12.52
N GLY A 46 7.10 -3.18 12.55
CA GLY A 46 8.02 -4.05 11.85
C GLY A 46 9.19 -4.50 12.72
N LYS A 47 9.83 -5.56 12.27
CA LYS A 47 11.05 -6.09 12.89
C LYS A 47 12.04 -6.57 11.84
N ARG A 48 13.33 -6.28 12.07
CA ARG A 48 14.43 -6.76 11.27
C ARG A 48 15.23 -7.80 12.04
N PHE A 49 15.58 -8.87 11.37
CA PHE A 49 16.39 -9.97 11.87
C PHE A 49 17.67 -10.05 11.04
N PHE A 50 18.82 -9.86 11.66
CA PHE A 50 20.11 -10.09 11.03
C PHE A 50 20.46 -11.58 11.16
N ILE A 51 20.46 -12.27 10.04
CA ILE A 51 20.82 -13.68 9.97
C ILE A 51 22.34 -13.83 9.92
N THR A 52 22.98 -12.91 9.21
CA THR A 52 24.44 -12.72 9.16
C THR A 52 24.75 -11.23 9.11
N ASP A 53 26.03 -10.85 9.17
CA ASP A 53 26.48 -9.46 9.00
C ASP A 53 26.08 -8.85 7.62
N LYS A 54 25.75 -9.69 6.65
CA LYS A 54 25.41 -9.30 5.28
C LYS A 54 23.98 -9.58 4.88
N PHE A 55 23.27 -10.42 5.62
CA PHE A 55 21.93 -10.86 5.24
C PHE A 55 20.94 -10.58 6.37
N ALA A 56 19.86 -9.89 6.02
CA ALA A 56 18.77 -9.60 6.94
C ALA A 56 17.41 -9.94 6.32
N ILE A 57 16.48 -10.33 7.18
CA ILE A 57 15.06 -10.51 6.88
C ILE A 57 14.29 -9.45 7.65
N SER A 58 13.34 -8.82 7.02
CA SER A 58 12.42 -7.87 7.65
C SER A 58 10.99 -8.36 7.53
N THR A 59 10.21 -8.08 8.55
CA THR A 59 8.77 -8.30 8.55
C THR A 59 8.07 -7.03 8.99
N ASN A 60 6.92 -6.74 8.42
CA ASN A 60 6.09 -5.63 8.81
C ASN A 60 4.62 -6.04 8.74
N ILE A 61 3.84 -5.60 9.69
CA ILE A 61 2.38 -5.73 9.71
C ILE A 61 1.78 -4.37 9.99
N GLY A 62 0.67 -4.07 9.35
CA GLY A 62 0.02 -2.79 9.57
C GLY A 62 -1.43 -2.80 9.11
N GLN A 63 -2.07 -1.70 9.44
CA GLN A 63 -3.44 -1.41 9.08
C GLN A 63 -3.52 0.01 8.53
N MET A 64 -4.36 0.18 7.55
CA MET A 64 -4.68 1.45 6.94
C MET A 64 -6.20 1.61 6.95
N ASN A 65 -6.68 2.79 7.30
CA ASN A 65 -8.07 3.20 7.18
C ASN A 65 -8.16 4.32 6.16
N GLU A 66 -9.11 4.21 5.24
CA GLU A 66 -9.35 5.18 4.17
C GLU A 66 -10.84 5.56 4.16
N SER A 67 -11.10 6.87 4.09
CA SER A 67 -12.45 7.42 3.98
C SER A 67 -12.76 7.81 2.54
N GLU A 68 -13.87 7.33 2.00
CA GLU A 68 -14.32 7.58 0.63
C GLU A 68 -13.34 7.13 -0.47
N THR A 69 -12.28 6.43 -0.09
CA THR A 69 -11.25 5.89 -0.98
C THR A 69 -10.98 4.44 -0.64
N TRP A 70 -10.42 3.70 -1.57
CA TRP A 70 -9.89 2.37 -1.32
C TRP A 70 -8.62 2.15 -2.14
N LEU A 71 -7.57 1.69 -1.48
CA LEU A 71 -6.24 1.50 -2.08
C LEU A 71 -5.74 2.78 -2.80
N GLY A 72 -6.03 3.96 -2.23
CA GLY A 72 -5.69 5.26 -2.79
C GLY A 72 -6.56 5.71 -3.97
N ASN A 73 -7.57 4.95 -4.36
CA ASN A 73 -8.47 5.31 -5.45
C ASN A 73 -9.78 5.89 -4.90
N LYS A 74 -10.13 7.07 -5.37
CA LYS A 74 -11.41 7.70 -5.06
C LYS A 74 -12.44 7.34 -6.11
N SER A 75 -13.66 6.99 -5.68
CA SER A 75 -14.80 6.84 -6.56
C SER A 75 -15.96 7.68 -6.05
N ASP A 76 -16.60 8.41 -6.96
CA ASP A 76 -17.65 9.38 -6.64
C ASP A 76 -18.98 8.98 -7.29
N GLY A 77 -20.06 9.62 -6.84
CA GLY A 77 -21.39 9.49 -7.41
C GLY A 77 -22.00 8.11 -7.16
N VAL A 78 -22.56 7.52 -8.22
CA VAL A 78 -23.29 6.25 -8.13
C VAL A 78 -22.40 5.01 -7.88
N LEU A 79 -21.08 5.17 -7.99
CA LEU A 79 -20.09 4.13 -7.69
C LEU A 79 -19.26 4.48 -6.45
N ALA A 80 -19.72 5.41 -5.62
CA ALA A 80 -19.01 5.80 -4.41
C ALA A 80 -18.87 4.64 -3.44
N VAL A 81 -17.66 4.53 -2.86
CA VAL A 81 -17.40 3.66 -1.70
C VAL A 81 -17.70 4.42 -0.41
N GLY A 82 -17.94 3.69 0.67
CA GLY A 82 -18.22 4.27 1.97
C GLY A 82 -16.95 4.71 2.72
N ASN A 83 -17.17 5.11 3.96
CA ASN A 83 -16.10 5.45 4.89
C ASN A 83 -15.57 4.19 5.59
N ASP A 84 -14.44 4.34 6.29
CA ASP A 84 -13.84 3.28 7.10
C ASP A 84 -13.46 2.02 6.30
N ASN A 85 -12.89 2.21 5.13
CA ASN A 85 -12.32 1.12 4.34
C ASN A 85 -11.00 0.69 4.98
N ILE A 86 -10.94 -0.54 5.46
CA ILE A 86 -9.81 -1.03 6.27
C ILE A 86 -8.97 -2.01 5.46
N THR A 87 -7.71 -1.68 5.27
CA THR A 87 -6.71 -2.58 4.69
C THR A 87 -5.75 -3.08 5.77
N ASN A 88 -5.75 -4.38 6.01
CA ASN A 88 -4.73 -5.04 6.82
C ASN A 88 -3.65 -5.60 5.90
N TYR A 89 -2.39 -5.27 6.14
CA TYR A 89 -1.29 -5.74 5.29
C TYR A 89 -0.16 -6.40 6.07
N LYS A 90 0.55 -7.29 5.37
CA LYS A 90 1.74 -7.98 5.85
C LYS A 90 2.82 -7.85 4.79
N GLN A 91 4.03 -7.51 5.22
CA GLN A 91 5.20 -7.40 4.37
C GLN A 91 6.31 -8.31 4.87
N ILE A 92 7.01 -8.93 3.95
CA ILE A 92 8.27 -9.60 4.18
C ILE A 92 9.30 -9.05 3.21
N GLY A 93 10.50 -8.78 3.73
CA GLY A 93 11.61 -8.30 2.93
C GLY A 93 12.86 -9.09 3.22
N VAL A 94 13.74 -9.16 2.23
CA VAL A 94 15.09 -9.68 2.37
C VAL A 94 16.07 -8.64 1.86
N SER A 95 17.21 -8.51 2.54
CA SER A 95 18.27 -7.62 2.10
C SER A 95 19.64 -8.29 2.21
N TYR A 96 20.48 -8.04 1.21
CA TYR A 96 21.83 -8.57 1.14
C TYR A 96 22.84 -7.45 0.87
N GLN A 97 23.87 -7.36 1.72
CA GLN A 97 24.94 -6.38 1.60
C GLN A 97 26.06 -6.87 0.71
N LEU A 98 26.35 -6.13 -0.36
CA LEU A 98 27.39 -6.37 -1.36
C LEU A 98 28.48 -5.29 -1.21
N GLY A 99 29.39 -5.43 -0.27
CA GLY A 99 30.35 -4.36 0.08
C GLY A 99 29.60 -3.15 0.65
N ASN A 100 29.70 -1.99 -0.03
CA ASN A 100 28.97 -0.78 0.33
C ASN A 100 27.56 -0.70 -0.30
N ASN A 101 27.15 -1.72 -1.05
CA ASN A 101 25.87 -1.72 -1.76
C ASN A 101 24.88 -2.63 -1.07
N VAL A 102 23.60 -2.40 -1.28
CA VAL A 102 22.52 -3.22 -0.74
C VAL A 102 21.57 -3.61 -1.85
N LEU A 103 21.28 -4.90 -1.94
CA LEU A 103 20.19 -5.44 -2.75
C LEU A 103 19.04 -5.81 -1.82
N SER A 104 17.83 -5.38 -2.13
CA SER A 104 16.63 -5.71 -1.35
C SER A 104 15.48 -6.19 -2.24
N LEU A 105 14.69 -7.10 -1.70
CA LEU A 105 13.45 -7.59 -2.28
C LEU A 105 12.38 -7.57 -1.21
N ASP A 106 11.25 -6.94 -1.52
CA ASP A 106 10.09 -6.84 -0.65
C ASP A 106 8.86 -7.43 -1.34
N TYR A 107 8.06 -8.15 -0.57
CA TYR A 107 6.75 -8.65 -0.93
C TYR A 107 5.73 -8.17 0.09
N THR A 108 4.59 -7.67 -0.38
CA THR A 108 3.50 -7.29 0.51
C THR A 108 2.18 -7.87 0.02
N ARG A 109 1.37 -8.32 0.97
CA ARG A 109 0.00 -8.76 0.75
C ARG A 109 -0.93 -7.98 1.66
N GLY A 110 -2.01 -7.46 1.09
CA GLY A 110 -3.08 -6.76 1.77
C GLY A 110 -4.41 -7.51 1.66
N ASN A 111 -5.26 -7.29 2.65
CA ASN A 111 -6.66 -7.68 2.62
C ASN A 111 -7.48 -6.46 3.01
N THR A 112 -8.42 -6.06 2.16
CA THR A 112 -9.20 -4.83 2.30
C THR A 112 -10.69 -5.16 2.46
N ASP A 113 -11.26 -4.67 3.57
CA ASP A 113 -12.70 -4.61 3.78
C ASP A 113 -13.19 -3.25 3.27
N ILE A 114 -14.07 -3.28 2.26
CA ILE A 114 -14.59 -2.08 1.61
C ILE A 114 -16.05 -1.89 1.98
N ASN A 115 -16.38 -0.75 2.57
CA ASN A 115 -17.73 -0.32 2.84
C ASN A 115 -18.37 0.33 1.61
N THR A 116 -19.67 0.20 1.48
CA THR A 116 -20.45 0.84 0.41
C THR A 116 -21.12 2.10 0.91
N ALA A 117 -21.23 3.12 0.05
CA ALA A 117 -21.99 4.31 0.38
C ALA A 117 -23.50 4.06 0.22
N ASP A 118 -24.34 4.71 1.04
CA ASP A 118 -25.79 4.47 1.09
C ASP A 118 -26.50 4.63 -0.26
N ASN A 119 -26.07 5.56 -1.09
CA ASN A 119 -26.67 5.86 -2.38
C ASN A 119 -25.92 5.23 -3.57
N SER A 120 -24.99 4.31 -3.29
CA SER A 120 -24.20 3.65 -4.32
C SER A 120 -25.00 2.55 -5.02
N LEU A 121 -24.76 2.36 -6.31
CA LEU A 121 -25.18 1.17 -7.03
C LEU A 121 -24.40 -0.07 -6.58
N ILE A 122 -23.25 0.13 -5.98
CA ILE A 122 -22.47 -0.97 -5.39
C ILE A 122 -23.13 -1.38 -4.08
N LYS A 123 -23.49 -2.64 -3.97
CA LYS A 123 -24.19 -3.19 -2.79
C LYS A 123 -23.26 -3.92 -1.85
N SER A 124 -22.22 -4.52 -2.37
CA SER A 124 -21.23 -5.22 -1.55
C SER A 124 -19.93 -5.47 -2.30
N PHE A 125 -18.87 -5.64 -1.53
CA PHE A 125 -17.61 -6.21 -1.98
C PHE A 125 -17.40 -7.58 -1.32
N SER A 126 -16.74 -8.51 -2.01
CA SER A 126 -16.15 -9.68 -1.36
C SER A 126 -14.80 -9.31 -0.77
N ASP A 127 -14.13 -10.24 -0.09
CA ASP A 127 -12.75 -10.08 0.38
C ASP A 127 -11.83 -9.64 -0.77
N VAL A 128 -11.29 -8.44 -0.67
CA VAL A 128 -10.37 -7.88 -1.68
C VAL A 128 -8.93 -8.12 -1.23
N GLU A 129 -8.22 -8.96 -1.97
CA GLU A 129 -6.81 -9.25 -1.72
C GLU A 129 -5.91 -8.52 -2.72
N THR A 130 -4.79 -8.01 -2.24
CA THR A 130 -3.80 -7.30 -3.05
C THR A 130 -2.40 -7.82 -2.81
N GLU A 131 -1.56 -7.71 -3.84
CA GLU A 131 -0.15 -8.04 -3.75
C GLU A 131 0.71 -6.97 -4.40
N SER A 132 1.93 -6.79 -3.88
CA SER A 132 2.95 -5.92 -4.47
C SER A 132 4.34 -6.50 -4.28
N TYR A 133 5.25 -6.15 -5.20
CA TYR A 133 6.66 -6.57 -5.17
C TYR A 133 7.56 -5.38 -5.44
N ARG A 134 8.71 -5.34 -4.80
CA ARG A 134 9.75 -4.34 -5.05
C ARG A 134 11.12 -4.98 -4.97
N LEU A 135 11.93 -4.77 -5.99
CA LEU A 135 13.35 -5.03 -6.02
C LEU A 135 14.08 -3.70 -6.03
N ALA A 136 15.07 -3.50 -5.16
CA ALA A 136 15.87 -2.28 -5.15
C ALA A 136 17.35 -2.61 -5.00
N TYR A 137 18.19 -1.77 -5.62
CA TYR A 137 19.63 -1.81 -5.48
C TYR A 137 20.14 -0.42 -5.14
N GLU A 138 20.87 -0.32 -4.03
CA GLU A 138 21.38 0.90 -3.47
C GLU A 138 22.90 0.88 -3.45
N VAL A 139 23.52 1.95 -3.91
CA VAL A 139 24.97 2.18 -3.90
C VAL A 139 25.26 3.29 -2.91
N HIS A 140 25.86 2.95 -1.78
CA HIS A 140 26.34 3.92 -0.80
C HIS A 140 27.71 4.41 -1.22
N LYS A 141 27.75 5.59 -1.83
CA LYS A 141 28.97 6.19 -2.36
C LYS A 141 29.90 6.66 -1.23
N ASP A 142 29.29 7.22 -0.18
CA ASP A 142 29.89 7.63 1.08
C ASP A 142 28.81 7.64 2.18
N GLU A 143 29.14 8.15 3.38
CA GLU A 143 28.21 8.20 4.52
C GLU A 143 26.97 9.07 4.27
N ASN A 144 27.07 10.02 3.33
CA ASN A 144 26.05 11.03 3.08
C ASN A 144 25.32 10.83 1.75
N ASN A 145 25.85 10.03 0.84
CA ASN A 145 25.34 9.93 -0.52
C ASN A 145 24.96 8.50 -0.89
N THR A 146 23.69 8.30 -1.22
CA THR A 146 23.16 7.04 -1.71
C THR A 146 22.50 7.24 -3.06
N LEU A 147 22.90 6.45 -4.04
CA LEU A 147 22.27 6.36 -5.35
C LEU A 147 21.62 5.00 -5.48
N GLY A 148 20.46 4.91 -6.12
CA GLY A 148 19.85 3.62 -6.34
C GLY A 148 18.85 3.59 -7.48
N TRP A 149 18.42 2.37 -7.79
CA TRP A 149 17.32 2.10 -8.67
C TRP A 149 16.37 1.09 -8.04
N SER A 150 15.13 1.11 -8.48
CA SER A 150 14.14 0.14 -8.07
C SER A 150 13.28 -0.29 -9.25
N PHE A 151 12.89 -1.55 -9.22
CA PHE A 151 11.83 -2.10 -10.05
C PHE A 151 10.70 -2.52 -9.11
N SER A 152 9.49 -2.08 -9.39
CA SER A 152 8.32 -2.45 -8.58
C SER A 152 7.13 -2.85 -9.45
N LEU A 153 6.40 -3.79 -8.90
CA LEU A 153 5.05 -4.15 -9.28
C LEU A 153 4.15 -3.56 -8.18
N PRO A 154 3.51 -2.41 -8.42
CA PRO A 154 2.66 -1.77 -7.42
C PRO A 154 1.53 -2.69 -6.97
N SER A 155 0.87 -2.32 -5.88
CA SER A 155 -0.26 -3.07 -5.36
C SER A 155 -1.34 -3.21 -6.43
N HIS A 156 -1.75 -4.44 -6.68
CA HIS A 156 -2.84 -4.77 -7.58
C HIS A 156 -3.76 -5.78 -6.92
N VAL A 157 -5.01 -5.77 -7.32
CA VAL A 157 -6.02 -6.70 -6.80
C VAL A 157 -5.80 -8.08 -7.45
N THR A 158 -5.56 -9.08 -6.61
CA THR A 158 -5.39 -10.48 -7.01
C THR A 158 -6.65 -11.32 -6.82
N LYS A 159 -7.54 -10.86 -5.92
CA LYS A 159 -8.82 -11.50 -5.63
C LYS A 159 -9.81 -10.47 -5.15
N GLY A 160 -11.06 -10.68 -5.47
CA GLY A 160 -12.18 -9.85 -5.03
C GLY A 160 -13.23 -9.71 -6.10
N SER A 161 -14.46 -9.42 -5.66
CA SER A 161 -15.56 -9.11 -6.55
C SER A 161 -16.43 -8.00 -5.97
N MET A 162 -17.15 -7.35 -6.84
CA MET A 162 -18.08 -6.27 -6.54
C MET A 162 -19.45 -6.64 -7.06
N ASN A 163 -20.46 -6.52 -6.21
CA ASN A 163 -21.86 -6.70 -6.60
C ASN A 163 -22.52 -5.32 -6.78
N MET A 164 -23.16 -5.13 -7.92
CA MET A 164 -23.86 -3.88 -8.25
C MET A 164 -25.32 -4.16 -8.62
N GLU A 165 -26.21 -3.22 -8.29
CA GLU A 165 -27.59 -3.21 -8.78
C GLU A 165 -27.75 -2.12 -9.83
N VAL A 166 -28.20 -2.51 -11.02
CA VAL A 166 -28.48 -1.59 -12.11
C VAL A 166 -29.95 -1.66 -12.49
N ALA A 167 -30.54 -0.52 -12.83
CA ALA A 167 -31.91 -0.46 -13.30
C ALA A 167 -32.02 -1.18 -14.66
N GLU A 168 -32.93 -2.16 -14.76
CA GLU A 168 -33.15 -2.96 -15.96
C GLU A 168 -34.38 -2.45 -16.73
N SER A 169 -35.47 -2.15 -16.00
CA SER A 169 -36.72 -1.73 -16.61
C SER A 169 -37.57 -0.88 -15.65
N VAL A 170 -38.50 -0.14 -16.21
CA VAL A 170 -39.50 0.62 -15.45
C VAL A 170 -40.88 0.02 -15.77
N ASN A 171 -41.63 -0.34 -14.74
CA ASN A 171 -42.97 -0.83 -14.87
C ASN A 171 -43.98 0.28 -15.16
N LEU A 172 -45.19 -0.06 -15.62
CA LEU A 172 -46.25 0.90 -15.91
C LEU A 172 -46.73 1.69 -14.68
N ASP A 173 -46.52 1.17 -13.50
CA ASP A 173 -46.81 1.83 -12.20
C ASP A 173 -45.67 2.77 -11.73
N GLY A 174 -44.59 2.89 -12.51
CA GLY A 174 -43.43 3.70 -12.20
C GLY A 174 -42.39 3.01 -11.30
N SER A 175 -42.60 1.77 -10.89
CA SER A 175 -41.61 1.01 -10.14
C SER A 175 -40.44 0.58 -11.04
N ILE A 176 -39.23 0.54 -10.47
CA ILE A 176 -38.02 0.17 -11.19
C ILE A 176 -37.62 -1.25 -10.82
N ASN A 177 -37.42 -2.09 -11.82
CA ASN A 177 -36.80 -3.39 -11.65
C ASN A 177 -35.28 -3.26 -11.73
N TYR A 178 -34.58 -3.87 -10.77
CA TYR A 178 -33.13 -3.89 -10.71
C TYR A 178 -32.61 -5.29 -11.01
N THR A 179 -31.49 -5.35 -11.69
CA THR A 179 -30.73 -6.60 -11.86
C THR A 179 -29.39 -6.50 -11.16
N SER A 180 -28.97 -7.61 -10.57
CA SER A 180 -27.68 -7.72 -9.84
C SER A 180 -26.59 -8.16 -10.80
N ILE A 181 -25.50 -7.42 -10.84
CA ILE A 181 -24.31 -7.73 -11.63
C ILE A 181 -23.14 -7.96 -10.69
N ASN A 182 -22.51 -9.12 -10.80
CA ASN A 182 -21.26 -9.41 -10.11
C ASN A 182 -20.08 -9.20 -11.06
N SER A 183 -19.12 -8.36 -10.66
CA SER A 183 -17.92 -8.07 -11.42
C SER A 183 -16.68 -8.46 -10.63
N GLU A 184 -15.78 -9.20 -11.25
CA GLU A 184 -14.48 -9.49 -10.66
C GLU A 184 -13.58 -8.24 -10.70
N LEU A 185 -12.85 -8.01 -9.60
CA LEU A 185 -11.91 -6.90 -9.42
C LEU A 185 -10.49 -7.32 -9.74
N ALA A 186 -10.19 -8.62 -9.70
CA ALA A 186 -8.88 -9.13 -10.05
C ALA A 186 -8.53 -8.81 -11.51
N SER A 187 -7.30 -8.36 -11.74
CA SER A 187 -6.81 -8.01 -13.07
C SER A 187 -5.53 -8.77 -13.39
N ASP A 188 -5.47 -9.35 -14.59
CA ASP A 188 -4.24 -9.96 -15.12
C ASP A 188 -3.20 -8.90 -15.54
N LYS A 189 -3.60 -7.63 -15.63
CA LYS A 189 -2.73 -6.53 -16.01
C LYS A 189 -2.15 -5.89 -14.77
N GLN A 190 -0.82 -5.95 -14.66
CA GLN A 190 -0.09 -5.33 -13.56
C GLN A 190 0.80 -4.21 -14.08
N GLU A 191 0.75 -3.07 -13.42
CA GLU A 191 1.65 -1.95 -13.62
C GLU A 191 3.09 -2.36 -13.27
N LYS A 192 4.05 -1.79 -14.00
CA LYS A 192 5.49 -2.01 -13.77
C LYS A 192 6.18 -0.67 -13.70
N ASN A 193 6.84 -0.40 -12.58
CA ASN A 193 7.53 0.86 -12.36
C ASN A 193 9.03 0.65 -12.23
N ILE A 194 9.81 1.52 -12.89
CA ILE A 194 11.25 1.62 -12.73
C ILE A 194 11.54 3.01 -12.17
N GLY A 195 12.22 3.06 -11.03
CA GLY A 195 12.60 4.29 -10.36
C GLY A 195 14.11 4.42 -10.23
N PHE A 196 14.60 5.67 -10.30
CA PHE A 196 15.97 6.04 -9.93
C PHE A 196 15.88 7.08 -8.83
N PHE A 197 16.73 6.98 -7.82
CA PHE A 197 16.74 7.92 -6.72
C PHE A 197 18.17 8.26 -6.29
N TYR A 198 18.30 9.46 -5.75
CA TYR A 198 19.51 9.94 -5.10
C TYR A 198 19.12 10.59 -3.78
N ASN A 199 19.73 10.12 -2.70
CA ASN A 199 19.55 10.67 -1.37
C ASN A 199 20.86 11.29 -0.91
N HIS A 200 20.78 12.52 -0.41
CA HIS A 200 21.88 13.23 0.25
C HIS A 200 21.46 13.57 1.68
N THR A 201 22.22 13.09 2.64
CA THR A 201 22.05 13.44 4.05
C THR A 201 23.15 14.44 4.41
N PRO A 202 22.81 15.74 4.63
CA PRO A 202 23.82 16.72 4.99
C PRO A 202 24.51 16.31 6.29
N ALA A 203 25.83 16.52 6.36
CA ALA A 203 26.56 16.32 7.62
C ALA A 203 25.99 17.30 8.65
N ASN A 204 25.58 16.79 9.82
CA ASN A 204 25.24 17.66 10.94
C ASN A 204 26.54 18.24 11.47
N ASP A 205 26.88 19.46 11.08
CA ASP A 205 27.87 20.27 11.74
C ASP A 205 27.33 20.62 13.13
N MET A 206 27.68 19.82 14.13
CA MET A 206 27.57 20.20 15.56
C MET A 206 28.90 20.70 16.07
#